data_4173636b2700f48086820ce93e17a2dc
#
_entry.id   4173636b2700f48086820ce93e17a2dc
#
_cell.length_a   1.000
_cell.length_b   1.000
_cell.length_c   1.000
_cell.angle_alpha   90.00
_cell.angle_beta   90.00
_cell.angle_gamma   90.00
#
_symmetry.space_group_name_H-M   'P 1'
#
loop_
_entity.id
_entity.type
_entity.pdbx_description
1 polymer ?
#
loop_
_entity_poly.entity_id
_entity_poly.type
_entity_poly.pdbx_seq_one_letter_code
_entity_poly.pdbx_strand_id
1 'polypeptide(L)'
;MRVLLVEDDPTTAKSIEMMLSSAGMVVDSTDLGEDGLEIGKLYDYDIIVLDLMLPDIDGMEVLRRLRDARVQTPVLILSGLAESEQKVKGLGTGADDYLTKPFNKEELLARIQAIVRRSKGHAQSVIDTGRLAINLDSRAVEVDGQPIHLTGKEYGILELLSLRKGTTLTKEMFLNH
;
A
#
# COMPACT_ATOMS: atom_id res chain seq x y z
N MET A 1 7.53 1.74 4.07
CA MET A 1 6.51 1.17 3.14
C MET A 1 6.69 1.83 1.80
N ARG A 2 6.83 1.03 0.73
CA ARG A 2 7.02 1.54 -0.63
C ARG A 2 5.74 1.36 -1.43
N VAL A 3 5.27 2.44 -2.04
CA VAL A 3 3.99 2.52 -2.77
C VAL A 3 4.25 2.86 -4.22
N LEU A 4 3.64 2.14 -5.14
CA LEU A 4 3.52 2.55 -6.53
C LEU A 4 2.17 3.23 -6.72
N LEU A 5 2.15 4.47 -7.18
CA LEU A 5 0.95 5.22 -7.53
C LEU A 5 0.83 5.31 -9.06
N VAL A 6 -0.31 4.89 -9.58
CA VAL A 6 -0.65 5.02 -11.00
C VAL A 6 -1.91 5.87 -11.11
N GLU A 7 -1.73 7.15 -11.47
CA GLU A 7 -2.79 8.18 -11.47
C GLU A 7 -2.44 9.25 -12.50
N ASP A 8 -3.30 9.51 -13.47
CA ASP A 8 -3.05 10.44 -14.58
C ASP A 8 -3.39 11.90 -14.26
N ASP A 9 -4.30 12.16 -13.32
CA ASP A 9 -4.57 13.55 -12.89
C ASP A 9 -3.44 14.06 -11.99
N PRO A 10 -2.67 15.06 -12.45
CA PRO A 10 -1.49 15.53 -11.71
C PRO A 10 -1.82 16.17 -10.36
N THR A 11 -3.04 16.71 -10.20
CA THR A 11 -3.49 17.32 -8.95
C THR A 11 -3.80 16.25 -7.92
N THR A 12 -4.51 15.21 -8.34
CA THR A 12 -4.83 14.04 -7.52
C THR A 12 -3.56 13.29 -7.16
N ALA A 13 -2.68 12.99 -8.13
CA ALA A 13 -1.41 12.32 -7.90
C ALA A 13 -0.57 13.08 -6.86
N LYS A 14 -0.40 14.39 -7.02
CA LYS A 14 0.35 15.22 -6.08
C LYS A 14 -0.24 15.23 -4.67
N SER A 15 -1.56 15.28 -4.57
CA SER A 15 -2.26 15.23 -3.30
C SER A 15 -2.01 13.89 -2.58
N ILE A 16 -2.13 12.77 -3.31
CA ILE A 16 -1.87 11.43 -2.78
C ILE A 16 -0.41 11.28 -2.35
N GLU A 17 0.55 11.70 -3.19
CA GLU A 17 1.98 11.68 -2.85
C GLU A 17 2.26 12.42 -1.53
N MET A 18 1.68 13.61 -1.35
CA MET A 18 1.83 14.39 -0.13
C MET A 18 1.23 13.68 1.09
N MET A 19 0.03 13.09 0.95
CA MET A 19 -0.63 12.32 2.01
C MET A 19 0.24 11.15 2.46
N LEU A 20 0.74 10.35 1.50
CA LEU A 20 1.53 9.16 1.76
C LEU A 20 2.92 9.48 2.31
N SER A 21 3.61 10.48 1.71
CA SER A 21 4.93 10.93 2.17
C SER A 21 4.88 11.50 3.58
N SER A 22 3.82 12.24 3.93
CA SER A 22 3.63 12.75 5.30
C SER A 22 3.41 11.65 6.35
N ALA A 23 3.01 10.45 5.91
CA ALA A 23 2.91 9.25 6.74
C ALA A 23 4.21 8.39 6.72
N GLY A 24 5.30 8.90 6.12
CA GLY A 24 6.59 8.22 6.07
C GLY A 24 6.67 7.11 5.02
N MET A 25 5.82 7.14 4.00
CA MET A 25 5.86 6.19 2.88
C MET A 25 6.72 6.74 1.73
N VAL A 26 7.43 5.86 1.04
CA VAL A 26 8.16 6.17 -0.19
C VAL A 26 7.23 5.91 -1.36
N VAL A 27 7.03 6.90 -2.21
CA VAL A 27 6.08 6.84 -3.33
C VAL A 27 6.83 7.01 -4.64
N ASP A 28 6.69 6.02 -5.52
CA ASP A 28 7.00 6.14 -6.94
C ASP A 28 5.68 6.35 -7.67
N SER A 29 5.60 7.30 -8.60
CA SER A 29 4.37 7.61 -9.33
C SER A 29 4.57 7.61 -10.83
N THR A 30 3.51 7.25 -11.57
CA THR A 30 3.41 7.33 -13.02
C THR A 30 1.98 7.70 -13.42
N ASP A 31 1.85 8.32 -14.57
CA ASP A 31 0.58 8.77 -15.17
C ASP A 31 0.02 7.82 -16.24
N LEU A 32 0.79 6.74 -16.56
CA LEU A 32 0.42 5.76 -17.57
C LEU A 32 0.27 4.36 -16.98
N GLY A 33 -0.77 3.65 -17.42
CA GLY A 33 -1.04 2.28 -17.01
C GLY A 33 0.01 1.30 -17.49
N GLU A 34 0.52 1.43 -18.73
CA GLU A 34 1.59 0.58 -19.26
C GLU A 34 2.89 0.74 -18.45
N ASP A 35 3.25 1.98 -18.09
CA ASP A 35 4.41 2.24 -17.24
C ASP A 35 4.21 1.66 -15.84
N GLY A 36 3.02 1.83 -15.26
CA GLY A 36 2.66 1.23 -13.98
C GLY A 36 2.77 -0.28 -13.97
N LEU A 37 2.35 -0.92 -15.07
CA LEU A 37 2.48 -2.36 -15.28
C LEU A 37 3.95 -2.79 -15.31
N GLU A 38 4.80 -2.12 -16.10
CA GLU A 38 6.22 -2.47 -16.22
C GLU A 38 6.97 -2.22 -14.90
N ILE A 39 6.75 -1.09 -14.25
CA ILE A 39 7.36 -0.76 -12.96
C ILE A 39 6.91 -1.76 -11.88
N GLY A 40 5.62 -2.11 -11.85
CA GLY A 40 5.07 -3.08 -10.90
C GLY A 40 5.58 -4.50 -11.07
N LYS A 41 6.04 -4.88 -12.28
CA LYS A 41 6.72 -6.17 -12.53
C LYS A 41 8.18 -6.16 -12.15
N LEU A 42 8.87 -5.02 -12.32
CA LEU A 42 10.32 -4.91 -12.15
C LEU A 42 10.75 -4.70 -10.71
N TYR A 43 9.94 -4.04 -9.91
CA TYR A 43 10.30 -3.61 -8.56
C TYR A 43 9.34 -4.15 -7.51
N ASP A 44 9.86 -4.39 -6.31
CA ASP A 44 9.07 -4.79 -5.16
C ASP A 44 8.41 -3.57 -4.50
N TYR A 45 7.09 -3.60 -4.47
CA TYR A 45 6.25 -2.65 -3.74
C TYR A 45 5.48 -3.35 -2.63
N ASP A 46 5.18 -2.62 -1.57
CA ASP A 46 4.28 -3.10 -0.50
C ASP A 46 2.81 -3.04 -0.94
N ILE A 47 2.48 -2.07 -1.81
CA ILE A 47 1.15 -1.88 -2.39
C ILE A 47 1.23 -1.07 -3.69
N ILE A 48 0.28 -1.31 -4.59
CA ILE A 48 0.01 -0.49 -5.77
C ILE A 48 -1.32 0.23 -5.54
N VAL A 49 -1.33 1.56 -5.68
CA VAL A 49 -2.53 2.40 -5.70
C VAL A 49 -2.80 2.74 -7.17
N LEU A 50 -3.93 2.31 -7.69
CA LEU A 50 -4.20 2.26 -9.13
C LEU A 50 -5.52 2.96 -9.46
N ASP A 51 -5.48 4.02 -10.27
CA ASP A 51 -6.67 4.59 -10.87
C ASP A 51 -7.23 3.66 -11.98
N LEU A 52 -8.53 3.65 -12.11
CA LEU A 52 -9.20 2.94 -13.19
C LEU A 52 -9.18 3.68 -14.53
N MET A 53 -9.30 5.01 -14.47
CA MET A 53 -9.40 5.87 -15.65
C MET A 53 -8.03 6.40 -16.05
N LEU A 54 -7.25 5.57 -16.75
CA LEU A 54 -5.94 5.97 -17.27
C LEU A 54 -6.01 6.24 -18.77
N PRO A 55 -5.14 7.11 -19.33
CA PRO A 55 -5.27 7.58 -20.70
C PRO A 55 -4.87 6.55 -21.77
N ASP A 56 -4.07 5.56 -21.41
CA ASP A 56 -3.51 4.55 -22.31
C ASP A 56 -4.23 3.19 -22.24
N ILE A 57 -4.37 2.64 -21.04
CA ILE A 57 -5.08 1.39 -20.79
C ILE A 57 -5.95 1.48 -19.53
N ASP A 58 -7.09 0.77 -19.51
CA ASP A 58 -7.96 0.71 -18.33
C ASP A 58 -7.21 0.09 -17.13
N GLY A 59 -7.36 0.69 -15.94
CA GLY A 59 -6.70 0.20 -14.73
C GLY A 59 -7.08 -1.24 -14.35
N MET A 60 -8.28 -1.72 -14.74
CA MET A 60 -8.64 -3.14 -14.56
C MET A 60 -7.80 -4.05 -15.47
N GLU A 61 -7.45 -3.58 -16.67
CA GLU A 61 -6.54 -4.32 -17.56
C GLU A 61 -5.12 -4.33 -17.01
N VAL A 62 -4.65 -3.21 -16.39
CA VAL A 62 -3.36 -3.20 -15.67
C VAL A 62 -3.37 -4.27 -14.58
N LEU A 63 -4.41 -4.28 -13.73
CA LEU A 63 -4.54 -5.28 -12.66
C LEU A 63 -4.53 -6.70 -13.19
N ARG A 64 -5.32 -6.99 -14.24
CA ARG A 64 -5.37 -8.31 -14.86
C ARG A 64 -3.98 -8.75 -15.33
N ARG A 65 -3.26 -7.89 -16.07
CA ARG A 65 -1.92 -8.19 -16.58
C ARG A 65 -0.88 -8.35 -15.47
N LEU A 66 -0.99 -7.61 -14.36
CA LEU A 66 -0.14 -7.83 -13.19
C LEU A 66 -0.36 -9.24 -12.61
N ARG A 67 -1.62 -9.67 -12.47
CA ARG A 67 -1.95 -11.01 -11.98
C ARG A 67 -1.53 -12.12 -12.93
N ASP A 68 -1.71 -11.93 -14.24
CA ASP A 68 -1.23 -12.86 -15.28
C ASP A 68 0.30 -13.02 -15.22
N ALA A 69 1.02 -11.94 -14.92
CA ALA A 69 2.47 -11.95 -14.67
C ALA A 69 2.86 -12.50 -13.28
N ARG A 70 1.91 -12.99 -12.49
CA ARG A 70 2.09 -13.52 -11.12
C ARG A 70 2.62 -12.49 -10.11
N VAL A 71 2.40 -11.21 -10.35
CA VAL A 71 2.68 -10.16 -9.37
C VAL A 71 1.65 -10.27 -8.25
N GLN A 72 2.12 -10.54 -7.03
CA GLN A 72 1.29 -10.72 -5.83
C GLN A 72 1.16 -9.45 -4.99
N THR A 73 1.82 -8.38 -5.39
CA THR A 73 1.71 -7.08 -4.73
C THR A 73 0.23 -6.69 -4.60
N PRO A 74 -0.25 -6.38 -3.40
CA PRO A 74 -1.63 -5.98 -3.20
C PRO A 74 -1.96 -4.69 -3.94
N VAL A 75 -3.21 -4.58 -4.39
CA VAL A 75 -3.68 -3.44 -5.20
C VAL A 75 -4.90 -2.80 -4.53
N LEU A 76 -4.79 -1.50 -4.24
CA LEU A 76 -5.90 -0.63 -3.89
C LEU A 76 -6.35 0.13 -5.14
N ILE A 77 -7.58 -0.07 -5.56
CA ILE A 77 -8.16 0.64 -6.71
C ILE A 77 -8.76 1.97 -6.25
N LEU A 78 -8.44 3.04 -6.99
CA LEU A 78 -9.14 4.32 -6.91
C LEU A 78 -10.22 4.36 -8.00
N SER A 79 -11.43 4.77 -7.65
CA SER A 79 -12.55 4.84 -8.62
C SER A 79 -13.41 6.08 -8.42
N GLY A 80 -13.98 6.62 -9.50
CA GLY A 80 -15.03 7.63 -9.42
C GLY A 80 -16.36 7.04 -8.93
N LEU A 81 -17.26 7.91 -8.43
CA LEU A 81 -18.59 7.50 -7.93
C LEU A 81 -19.43 6.73 -8.98
N ALA A 82 -19.34 7.12 -10.25
CA ALA A 82 -20.09 6.49 -11.33
C ALA A 82 -19.60 5.07 -11.69
N GLU A 83 -18.37 4.74 -11.32
CA GLU A 83 -17.72 3.48 -11.66
C GLU A 83 -17.88 2.43 -10.57
N SER A 84 -18.05 2.87 -9.31
CA SER A 84 -18.16 2.00 -8.14
C SER A 84 -19.37 1.06 -8.22
N GLU A 85 -20.50 1.51 -8.80
CA GLU A 85 -21.70 0.69 -8.91
C GLU A 85 -21.60 -0.41 -9.98
N GLN A 86 -20.85 -0.19 -11.05
CA GLN A 86 -20.71 -1.17 -12.14
C GLN A 86 -19.56 -2.16 -11.91
N LYS A 87 -18.50 -1.76 -11.23
CA LYS A 87 -17.26 -2.55 -11.06
C LYS A 87 -17.18 -3.34 -9.76
N VAL A 88 -17.90 -2.95 -8.71
CA VAL A 88 -18.07 -3.75 -7.48
C VAL A 88 -18.76 -5.10 -7.76
N LYS A 89 -19.47 -5.22 -8.89
CA LYS A 89 -20.02 -6.52 -9.34
C LYS A 89 -18.99 -7.50 -9.88
N GLY A 90 -17.75 -7.06 -10.07
CA GLY A 90 -16.62 -7.87 -10.55
C GLY A 90 -15.66 -8.30 -9.44
N LEU A 91 -16.12 -8.67 -8.25
CA LEU A 91 -15.30 -9.20 -7.13
C LEU A 91 -14.58 -10.53 -7.44
N GLY A 92 -14.01 -10.64 -8.65
CA GLY A 92 -13.16 -11.74 -9.09
C GLY A 92 -11.85 -11.26 -9.72
N THR A 93 -11.59 -9.94 -9.72
CA THR A 93 -10.51 -9.32 -10.52
C THR A 93 -9.14 -9.26 -9.83
N GLY A 94 -9.03 -9.70 -8.56
CA GLY A 94 -7.75 -9.74 -7.86
C GLY A 94 -7.31 -8.42 -7.22
N ALA A 95 -8.20 -7.42 -7.09
CA ALA A 95 -7.99 -6.25 -6.25
C ALA A 95 -8.19 -6.60 -4.76
N ASP A 96 -7.44 -5.93 -3.89
CA ASP A 96 -7.52 -6.17 -2.44
C ASP A 96 -8.52 -5.25 -1.74
N ASP A 97 -8.77 -4.06 -2.29
CA ASP A 97 -9.81 -3.12 -1.85
C ASP A 97 -10.06 -2.04 -2.91
N TYR A 98 -11.10 -1.24 -2.69
CA TYR A 98 -11.51 -0.11 -3.52
C TYR A 98 -11.68 1.13 -2.66
N LEU A 99 -11.28 2.29 -3.18
CA LEU A 99 -11.48 3.58 -2.55
C LEU A 99 -12.12 4.54 -3.54
N THR A 100 -13.30 5.07 -3.17
CA THR A 100 -14.06 5.96 -4.05
C THR A 100 -13.60 7.40 -3.90
N LYS A 101 -13.34 8.08 -5.02
CA LYS A 101 -13.06 9.52 -5.07
C LYS A 101 -14.37 10.32 -4.91
N PRO A 102 -14.40 11.43 -4.11
CA PRO A 102 -13.31 11.96 -3.29
C PRO A 102 -13.13 11.20 -1.97
N PHE A 103 -11.91 11.10 -1.48
CA PHE A 103 -11.54 10.48 -0.20
C PHE A 103 -10.68 11.44 0.64
N ASN A 104 -10.59 11.18 1.93
CA ASN A 104 -9.67 11.90 2.82
C ASN A 104 -8.40 11.08 3.10
N LYS A 105 -7.40 11.76 3.71
CA LYS A 105 -6.10 11.17 4.03
C LYS A 105 -6.24 9.97 4.98
N GLU A 106 -7.06 10.12 6.01
CA GLU A 106 -7.24 9.10 7.05
C GLU A 106 -7.81 7.82 6.47
N GLU A 107 -8.77 7.92 5.55
CA GLU A 107 -9.37 6.76 4.88
C GLU A 107 -8.36 6.06 3.96
N LEU A 108 -7.62 6.84 3.14
CA LEU A 108 -6.59 6.29 2.26
C LEU A 108 -5.53 5.52 3.06
N LEU A 109 -4.99 6.13 4.12
CA LEU A 109 -3.96 5.51 4.95
C LEU A 109 -4.46 4.28 5.68
N ALA A 110 -5.68 4.31 6.25
CA ALA A 110 -6.26 3.18 6.95
C ALA A 110 -6.45 1.96 6.03
N ARG A 111 -6.91 2.17 4.79
CA ARG A 111 -7.08 1.11 3.80
C ARG A 111 -5.73 0.51 3.37
N ILE A 112 -4.76 1.35 3.04
CA ILE A 112 -3.40 0.91 2.67
C ILE A 112 -2.79 0.05 3.78
N GLN A 113 -2.83 0.52 5.02
CA GLN A 113 -2.28 -0.21 6.17
C GLN A 113 -2.99 -1.55 6.38
N ALA A 114 -4.32 -1.58 6.30
CA ALA A 114 -5.11 -2.80 6.44
C ALA A 114 -4.80 -3.83 5.34
N ILE A 115 -4.66 -3.39 4.09
CA ILE A 115 -4.34 -4.24 2.94
C ILE A 115 -2.95 -4.84 3.10
N VAL A 116 -1.93 -4.01 3.35
CA VAL A 116 -0.54 -4.46 3.48
C VAL A 116 -0.37 -5.40 4.68
N ARG A 117 -1.03 -5.12 5.80
CA ARG A 117 -1.06 -6.00 6.95
C ARG A 117 -1.61 -7.39 6.59
N ARG A 118 -2.75 -7.46 5.91
CA ARG A 118 -3.37 -8.72 5.48
C ARG A 118 -2.51 -9.50 4.50
N SER A 119 -1.90 -8.83 3.54
CA SER A 119 -1.04 -9.46 2.53
C SER A 119 0.20 -10.11 3.14
N LYS A 120 0.67 -9.61 4.29
CA LYS A 120 1.80 -10.17 5.05
C LYS A 120 1.38 -11.24 6.08
N GLY A 121 0.14 -11.71 6.01
CA GLY A 121 -0.38 -12.78 6.88
C GLY A 121 -0.79 -12.33 8.29
N HIS A 122 -0.88 -11.03 8.53
CA HIS A 122 -1.26 -10.48 9.83
C HIS A 122 -2.73 -10.05 9.82
N ALA A 123 -3.60 -10.89 10.36
CA ALA A 123 -5.03 -10.59 10.48
C ALA A 123 -5.34 -9.52 11.54
N GLN A 124 -4.44 -9.33 12.50
CA GLN A 124 -4.59 -8.38 13.61
C GLN A 124 -3.69 -7.16 13.43
N SER A 125 -4.16 -6.01 13.92
CA SER A 125 -3.39 -4.76 13.91
C SER A 125 -2.27 -4.71 14.96
N VAL A 126 -2.24 -5.66 15.87
CA VAL A 126 -1.21 -5.77 16.90
C VAL A 126 -0.32 -6.97 16.63
N ILE A 127 0.98 -6.71 16.49
CA ILE A 127 2.02 -7.75 16.45
C ILE A 127 2.54 -7.90 17.86
N ASP A 128 2.28 -9.06 18.47
CA ASP A 128 2.79 -9.41 19.79
C ASP A 128 3.94 -10.45 19.64
N THR A 129 5.07 -10.14 20.23
CA THR A 129 6.24 -11.04 20.30
C THR A 129 6.65 -11.35 21.73
N GLY A 130 5.68 -11.37 22.63
CA GLY A 130 5.84 -11.64 24.05
C GLY A 130 6.10 -10.37 24.85
N ARG A 131 7.29 -9.82 24.80
CA ARG A 131 7.62 -8.57 25.54
C ARG A 131 7.32 -7.30 24.74
N LEU A 132 7.29 -7.42 23.41
CA LEU A 132 7.11 -6.30 22.48
C LEU A 132 5.75 -6.42 21.80
N ALA A 133 4.91 -5.40 21.94
CA ALA A 133 3.66 -5.22 21.22
C ALA A 133 3.75 -4.01 20.30
N ILE A 134 3.39 -4.18 19.03
CA ILE A 134 3.41 -3.13 18.02
C ILE A 134 2.00 -2.99 17.46
N ASN A 135 1.37 -1.85 17.67
CA ASN A 135 0.10 -1.54 17.04
C ASN A 135 0.38 -0.84 15.70
N LEU A 136 0.07 -1.53 14.62
CA LEU A 136 0.35 -1.06 13.24
C LEU A 136 -0.56 0.09 12.81
N ASP A 137 -1.76 0.19 13.40
CA ASP A 137 -2.74 1.23 13.04
C ASP A 137 -2.39 2.56 13.73
N SER A 138 -2.13 2.53 15.04
CA SER A 138 -1.76 3.71 15.82
C SER A 138 -0.26 4.03 15.79
N ARG A 139 0.58 3.11 15.25
CA ARG A 139 2.03 3.15 15.30
C ARG A 139 2.60 3.21 16.72
N ALA A 140 1.83 2.75 17.69
CA ALA A 140 2.24 2.66 19.08
C ALA A 140 3.06 1.38 19.31
N VAL A 141 4.08 1.52 20.15
CA VAL A 141 4.96 0.42 20.52
C VAL A 141 5.03 0.33 22.04
N GLU A 142 4.88 -0.87 22.57
CA GLU A 142 4.97 -1.15 24.00
C GLU A 142 6.01 -2.27 24.25
N VAL A 143 6.77 -2.13 25.32
CA VAL A 143 7.67 -3.18 25.83
C VAL A 143 7.26 -3.50 27.26
N ASP A 144 6.93 -4.75 27.52
CA ASP A 144 6.42 -5.22 28.82
C ASP A 144 5.19 -4.38 29.29
N GLY A 145 4.32 -3.97 28.35
CA GLY A 145 3.13 -3.17 28.62
C GLY A 145 3.41 -1.67 28.88
N GLN A 146 4.66 -1.22 28.72
CA GLN A 146 5.03 0.19 28.86
C GLN A 146 5.22 0.81 27.46
N PRO A 147 4.54 1.95 27.17
CA PRO A 147 4.70 2.62 25.88
C PRO A 147 6.11 3.17 25.73
N ILE A 148 6.69 3.01 24.55
CA ILE A 148 7.98 3.59 24.17
C ILE A 148 7.80 4.51 22.97
N HIS A 149 8.57 5.60 22.97
CA HIS A 149 8.59 6.54 21.86
C HIS A 149 9.76 6.21 20.93
N LEU A 150 9.44 5.98 19.66
CA LEU A 150 10.40 5.77 18.60
C LEU A 150 10.32 6.92 17.60
N THR A 151 11.45 7.27 17.00
CA THR A 151 11.46 8.13 15.82
C THR A 151 10.80 7.41 14.65
N GLY A 152 10.37 8.16 13.63
CA GLY A 152 9.77 7.56 12.43
C GLY A 152 10.65 6.50 11.75
N LYS A 153 11.98 6.70 11.74
CA LYS A 153 12.94 5.72 11.18
C LYS A 153 13.06 4.47 12.03
N GLU A 154 13.14 4.62 13.35
CA GLU A 154 13.20 3.47 14.29
C GLU A 154 11.93 2.65 14.22
N TYR A 155 10.77 3.32 14.19
CA TYR A 155 9.49 2.63 14.01
C TYR A 155 9.44 1.89 12.67
N GLY A 156 9.82 2.53 11.56
CA GLY A 156 9.83 1.89 10.24
C GLY A 156 10.70 0.63 10.19
N ILE A 157 11.90 0.67 10.79
CA ILE A 157 12.77 -0.51 10.90
C ILE A 157 12.10 -1.60 11.72
N LEU A 158 11.51 -1.25 12.86
CA LEU A 158 10.82 -2.20 13.74
C LEU A 158 9.61 -2.84 13.04
N GLU A 159 8.80 -2.04 12.36
CA GLU A 159 7.66 -2.48 11.55
C GLU A 159 8.11 -3.48 10.48
N LEU A 160 9.16 -3.11 9.71
CA LEU A 160 9.71 -3.97 8.66
C LEU A 160 10.16 -5.34 9.21
N LEU A 161 10.92 -5.34 10.30
CA LEU A 161 11.40 -6.55 10.95
C LEU A 161 10.25 -7.42 11.47
N SER A 162 9.26 -6.79 12.07
CA SER A 162 8.13 -7.48 12.71
C SER A 162 7.18 -8.10 11.70
N LEU A 163 6.90 -7.41 10.59
CA LEU A 163 6.06 -7.91 9.50
C LEU A 163 6.75 -9.02 8.69
N ARG A 164 8.08 -9.09 8.71
CA ARG A 164 8.88 -10.07 7.95
C ARG A 164 9.63 -11.02 8.87
N LYS A 165 9.05 -11.37 10.00
CA LYS A 165 9.62 -12.30 10.97
C LYS A 165 9.97 -13.63 10.30
N GLY A 166 11.21 -14.09 10.51
CA GLY A 166 11.71 -15.35 9.94
C GLY A 166 12.25 -15.27 8.52
N THR A 167 12.31 -14.07 7.91
CA THR A 167 12.92 -13.86 6.59
C THR A 167 14.22 -13.06 6.70
N THR A 168 15.16 -13.33 5.80
CA THR A 168 16.38 -12.52 5.68
C THR A 168 16.05 -11.23 4.92
N LEU A 169 16.42 -10.09 5.48
CA LEU A 169 16.23 -8.78 4.86
C LEU A 169 17.52 -8.30 4.20
N THR A 170 17.42 -7.70 3.01
CA THR A 170 18.55 -7.09 2.32
C THR A 170 18.78 -5.65 2.81
N LYS A 171 19.97 -5.12 2.57
CA LYS A 171 20.29 -3.72 2.89
C LYS A 171 19.36 -2.73 2.18
N GLU A 172 19.00 -3.03 0.93
CA GLU A 172 18.11 -2.19 0.12
C GLU A 172 16.70 -2.09 0.73
N MET A 173 16.21 -3.16 1.34
CA MET A 173 14.91 -3.14 2.04
C MET A 173 14.88 -2.16 3.22
N PHE A 174 16.02 -1.95 3.89
CA PHE A 174 16.13 -0.96 4.97
C PHE A 174 16.29 0.47 4.45
N LEU A 175 16.87 0.65 3.27
CA LEU A 175 17.08 1.98 2.67
C LEU A 175 15.80 2.54 2.05
N ASN A 176 14.88 1.67 1.66
CA ASN A 176 13.61 2.00 0.98
C ASN A 176 12.39 1.95 1.92
N HIS A 177 12.63 1.93 3.25
CA HIS A 177 11.53 1.80 4.23
C HIS A 177 11.32 3.03 5.12
#